data_68603c18e4c4d90ba29112a75e5c72c5
#
_entry.id   68603c18e4c4d90ba29112a75e5c72c5
#
_cell.length_a   1.000
_cell.length_b   1.000
_cell.length_c   1.000
_cell.angle_alpha   90.00
_cell.angle_beta   90.00
_cell.angle_gamma   90.00
#
_symmetry.space_group_name_H-M   'P 1'
#
loop_
_entity.id
_entity.type
_entity.pdbx_description
1 polymer ?
#
loop_
_entity_poly.entity_id
_entity_poly.type
_entity_poly.pdbx_seq_one_letter_code
_entity_poly.pdbx_strand_id
1 'polypeptide(L)'
;MATDNARASSYDDPMSERLLGIAADVLRSFGSGFGGHHLAIVGGAVPGLLVEVPPTGIEPHVGTADLDLHLSLHLLDGETADYYDSIIDGLRSLGLEADIEGDRHIKWRWVGRHRNARVQVELLCPVRTRGGRPEGPASDTPAIANMGPSGEIAALAVGFGHLVPEDTIAVERRVETASGNLTYQFPLAGLASWLCLKSDAIMRRDKAKDAYDVVWTLDALGPAAASDRVASSPLVAGDSAGELEAQLTLLVADQFRDIDSVGPTQYAAFLEGGAGEGERRHALGTVSEFARALAERGVI
;
A
#
# COMPACT_ATOMS: atom_id res chain seq x y z
N MET A 1 -5.64 -2.42 25.04
CA MET A 1 -6.57 -2.79 23.97
C MET A 1 -7.46 -1.59 23.72
N ALA A 2 -7.03 -0.67 22.88
CA ALA A 2 -7.90 0.38 22.35
C ALA A 2 -8.53 -0.23 21.13
N THR A 3 -9.80 -0.51 21.19
CA THR A 3 -10.62 -0.89 20.05
C THR A 3 -10.57 0.26 19.06
N ASP A 4 -9.91 0.02 17.92
CA ASP A 4 -9.85 0.94 16.78
C ASP A 4 -11.23 0.97 16.09
N ASN A 5 -12.24 1.34 16.85
CA ASN A 5 -13.60 1.56 16.42
C ASN A 5 -13.82 3.05 16.07
N ALA A 6 -12.75 3.73 15.70
CA ALA A 6 -12.85 5.00 15.02
C ALA A 6 -13.29 4.72 13.58
N ARG A 7 -14.50 4.19 13.43
CA ARG A 7 -15.20 4.24 12.17
C ARG A 7 -15.29 5.72 11.82
N ALA A 8 -14.31 6.12 11.09
CA ALA A 8 -14.45 6.94 9.93
C ALA A 8 -15.22 8.25 9.98
N SER A 9 -15.39 8.91 11.13
CA SER A 9 -15.59 10.37 11.07
C SER A 9 -14.36 11.10 10.49
N SER A 10 -13.24 10.38 10.31
CA SER A 10 -12.02 10.89 9.65
C SER A 10 -11.97 10.59 8.15
N TYR A 11 -12.88 9.78 7.60
CA TYR A 11 -12.88 9.39 6.17
C TYR A 11 -13.98 10.08 5.37
N ASP A 12 -14.95 10.74 6.02
CA ASP A 12 -16.10 11.40 5.40
C ASP A 12 -15.80 12.77 4.78
N ASP A 13 -14.57 13.23 4.85
CA ASP A 13 -14.17 14.51 4.29
C ASP A 13 -13.33 14.26 3.03
N PRO A 14 -13.21 15.22 2.09
CA PRO A 14 -12.29 15.17 0.95
C PRO A 14 -10.81 15.02 1.36
N MET A 15 -10.56 14.14 2.32
CA MET A 15 -9.25 13.73 2.81
C MET A 15 -8.42 13.13 1.68
N SER A 16 -9.06 12.46 0.71
CA SER A 16 -8.34 11.87 -0.41
C SER A 16 -7.64 12.92 -1.26
N GLU A 17 -8.33 14.01 -1.64
CA GLU A 17 -7.69 15.08 -2.41
C GLU A 17 -6.60 15.79 -1.59
N ARG A 18 -6.87 16.03 -0.31
CA ARG A 18 -5.88 16.63 0.60
C ARG A 18 -4.68 15.71 0.83
N LEU A 19 -4.92 14.40 1.01
CA LEU A 19 -3.84 13.42 1.17
C LEU A 19 -2.97 13.34 -0.08
N LEU A 20 -3.56 13.37 -1.27
CA LEU A 20 -2.80 13.40 -2.54
C LEU A 20 -1.94 14.66 -2.66
N GLY A 21 -2.47 15.83 -2.28
CA GLY A 21 -1.69 17.06 -2.21
C GLY A 21 -0.53 16.96 -1.22
N ILE A 22 -0.76 16.37 -0.05
CA ILE A 22 0.29 16.10 0.95
C ILE A 22 1.30 15.09 0.43
N ALA A 23 0.84 14.02 -0.21
CA ALA A 23 1.72 13.02 -0.82
C ALA A 23 2.64 13.66 -1.88
N ALA A 24 2.10 14.55 -2.72
CA ALA A 24 2.90 15.29 -3.69
C ALA A 24 3.94 16.20 -3.01
N ASP A 25 3.56 16.89 -1.93
CA ASP A 25 4.50 17.72 -1.15
C ASP A 25 5.61 16.86 -0.53
N VAL A 26 5.28 15.69 0.05
CA VAL A 26 6.24 14.73 0.62
C VAL A 26 7.20 14.22 -0.46
N LEU A 27 6.67 13.71 -1.57
CA LEU A 27 7.50 13.16 -2.65
C LEU A 27 8.42 14.22 -3.27
N ARG A 28 7.94 15.47 -3.42
CA ARG A 28 8.75 16.58 -3.92
C ARG A 28 9.85 17.00 -2.94
N SER A 29 9.60 16.88 -1.64
CA SER A 29 10.59 17.25 -0.61
C SER A 29 11.83 16.35 -0.64
N PHE A 30 11.72 15.13 -1.16
CA PHE A 30 12.84 14.21 -1.31
C PHE A 30 13.78 14.59 -2.47
N GLY A 31 13.37 15.52 -3.34
CA GLY A 31 14.17 16.01 -4.45
C GLY A 31 14.10 15.16 -5.71
N SER A 32 14.72 15.68 -6.79
CA SER A 32 14.67 15.06 -8.13
C SER A 32 15.55 13.81 -8.28
N GLY A 33 16.36 13.47 -7.29
CA GLY A 33 17.23 12.29 -7.29
C GLY A 33 16.49 10.97 -7.11
N PHE A 34 15.24 11.02 -6.60
CA PHE A 34 14.38 9.84 -6.48
C PHE A 34 13.70 9.56 -7.83
N GLY A 35 14.37 8.84 -8.71
CA GLY A 35 13.74 8.28 -9.90
C GLY A 35 12.64 7.28 -9.49
N GLY A 36 11.56 7.20 -10.28
CA GLY A 36 10.36 6.42 -9.97
C GLY A 36 10.55 4.90 -9.76
N HIS A 37 11.79 4.39 -9.82
CA HIS A 37 12.11 2.99 -9.55
C HIS A 37 12.51 2.71 -8.09
N HIS A 38 12.72 3.73 -7.27
CA HIS A 38 13.23 3.57 -5.91
C HIS A 38 12.21 3.92 -4.83
N LEU A 39 11.10 4.50 -5.23
CA LEU A 39 10.05 4.95 -4.33
C LEU A 39 8.70 4.70 -4.97
N ALA A 40 7.79 4.07 -4.24
CA ALA A 40 6.42 3.88 -4.69
C ALA A 40 5.44 4.07 -3.53
N ILE A 41 4.29 4.68 -3.82
CA ILE A 41 3.15 4.66 -2.91
C ILE A 41 2.57 3.24 -2.90
N VAL A 42 2.34 2.73 -1.72
CA VAL A 42 1.69 1.43 -1.47
C VAL A 42 0.51 1.60 -0.51
N GLY A 43 -0.01 0.52 0.02
CA GLY A 43 -1.02 0.56 1.09
C GLY A 43 -2.37 1.11 0.65
N GLY A 44 -3.01 1.81 1.58
CA GLY A 44 -4.41 2.25 1.45
C GLY A 44 -4.65 3.45 0.53
N ALA A 45 -3.60 4.14 0.07
CA ALA A 45 -3.73 5.24 -0.89
C ALA A 45 -3.84 4.75 -2.35
N VAL A 46 -3.40 3.52 -2.63
CA VAL A 46 -3.37 2.94 -3.99
C VAL A 46 -4.74 2.88 -4.64
N PRO A 47 -5.82 2.41 -3.97
CA PRO A 47 -7.16 2.36 -4.57
C PRO A 47 -7.61 3.70 -5.16
N GLY A 48 -7.52 4.78 -4.38
CA GLY A 48 -7.92 6.11 -4.80
C GLY A 48 -7.04 6.71 -5.90
N LEU A 49 -5.78 6.26 -6.00
CA LEU A 49 -4.87 6.64 -7.10
C LEU A 49 -5.12 5.82 -8.37
N LEU A 50 -5.48 4.55 -8.25
CA LEU A 50 -5.81 3.69 -9.40
C LEU A 50 -7.16 4.05 -10.03
N VAL A 51 -8.12 4.48 -9.22
CA VAL A 51 -9.49 4.79 -9.63
C VAL A 51 -9.81 6.23 -9.23
N GLU A 52 -9.73 7.15 -10.19
CA GLU A 52 -10.01 8.58 -9.94
C GLU A 52 -11.51 8.83 -9.70
N VAL A 53 -12.33 8.21 -10.53
CA VAL A 53 -13.79 8.30 -10.42
C VAL A 53 -14.35 6.89 -10.45
N PRO A 54 -14.97 6.41 -9.38
CA PRO A 54 -15.58 5.09 -9.38
C PRO A 54 -16.78 5.06 -10.34
N PRO A 55 -17.09 3.90 -10.92
CA PRO A 55 -18.28 3.72 -11.75
C PRO A 55 -19.57 4.05 -10.99
N THR A 56 -20.61 4.42 -11.73
CA THR A 56 -21.95 4.67 -11.16
C THR A 56 -22.42 3.46 -10.34
N GLY A 57 -22.82 3.70 -9.11
CA GLY A 57 -23.29 2.67 -8.18
C GLY A 57 -22.21 2.13 -7.24
N ILE A 58 -20.96 2.55 -7.40
CA ILE A 58 -19.88 2.24 -6.46
C ILE A 58 -19.57 3.53 -5.68
N GLU A 59 -19.72 3.46 -4.36
CA GLU A 59 -19.39 4.59 -3.49
C GLU A 59 -17.88 4.91 -3.56
N PRO A 60 -17.47 6.18 -3.38
CA PRO A 60 -16.07 6.54 -3.31
C PRO A 60 -15.32 5.72 -2.27
N HIS A 61 -14.05 5.43 -2.54
CA HIS A 61 -13.19 4.75 -1.57
C HIS A 61 -13.06 5.58 -0.28
N VAL A 62 -13.13 4.91 0.86
CA VAL A 62 -13.06 5.61 2.17
C VAL A 62 -11.70 6.31 2.43
N GLY A 63 -10.74 6.12 1.54
CA GLY A 63 -9.42 6.73 1.68
C GLY A 63 -8.52 6.06 2.72
N THR A 64 -7.48 6.76 3.10
CA THR A 64 -6.56 6.37 4.17
C THR A 64 -6.07 7.62 4.89
N ALA A 65 -5.72 7.48 6.17
CA ALA A 65 -5.11 8.54 6.96
C ALA A 65 -3.58 8.55 6.85
N ASP A 66 -3.02 7.45 6.37
CA ASP A 66 -1.59 7.18 6.35
C ASP A 66 -1.09 7.13 4.90
N LEU A 67 0.10 7.67 4.68
CA LEU A 67 0.83 7.57 3.42
C LEU A 67 1.93 6.52 3.56
N ASP A 68 1.71 5.36 2.97
CA ASP A 68 2.68 4.27 2.95
C ASP A 68 3.62 4.43 1.75
N LEU A 69 4.91 4.62 2.00
CA LEU A 69 5.96 4.77 1.00
C LEU A 69 6.91 3.57 1.02
N HIS A 70 6.94 2.83 -0.07
CA HIS A 70 7.87 1.73 -0.26
C HIS A 70 9.19 2.24 -0.83
N LEU A 71 10.27 2.02 -0.10
CA LEU A 71 11.63 2.35 -0.48
C LEU A 71 12.30 1.12 -1.07
N SER A 72 12.47 1.10 -2.37
CA SER A 72 13.12 -0.02 -3.09
C SER A 72 14.64 0.05 -3.04
N LEU A 73 15.19 1.04 -2.37
CA LEU A 73 16.62 1.19 -2.18
C LEU A 73 17.14 -0.01 -1.40
N HIS A 74 17.70 -0.96 -2.12
CA HIS A 74 18.65 -1.87 -1.50
C HIS A 74 19.77 -1.02 -0.92
N LEU A 75 20.18 -1.36 0.27
CA LEU A 75 21.38 -0.80 0.91
C LEU A 75 22.55 -1.02 -0.04
N LEU A 76 22.70 -0.12 -1.00
CA LEU A 76 23.89 -0.06 -1.82
C LEU A 76 24.99 0.52 -0.93
N ASP A 77 26.10 -0.20 -0.86
CA ASP A 77 27.25 0.17 -0.07
C ASP A 77 27.70 1.61 -0.36
N GLY A 78 27.66 2.47 0.65
CA GLY A 78 28.42 3.72 0.73
C GLY A 78 27.92 4.94 -0.06
N GLU A 79 27.31 4.79 -1.23
CA GLU A 79 26.88 5.92 -2.09
C GLU A 79 25.45 6.41 -1.80
N THR A 80 24.71 5.70 -0.97
CA THR A 80 23.29 5.97 -0.68
C THR A 80 23.05 6.82 0.56
N ALA A 81 24.10 7.21 1.28
CA ALA A 81 23.98 8.02 2.49
C ALA A 81 23.21 9.33 2.24
N ASP A 82 23.53 10.02 1.14
CA ASP A 82 22.94 11.28 0.77
C ASP A 82 21.43 11.19 0.48
N TYR A 83 20.96 10.01 0.02
CA TYR A 83 19.53 9.79 -0.23
C TYR A 83 18.71 9.73 1.06
N TYR A 84 19.22 9.02 2.06
CA TYR A 84 18.50 8.90 3.33
C TYR A 84 18.44 10.22 4.09
N ASP A 85 19.51 11.00 4.02
CA ASP A 85 19.54 12.35 4.60
C ASP A 85 18.55 13.27 3.86
N SER A 86 18.41 13.14 2.54
CA SER A 86 17.42 13.88 1.76
C SER A 86 15.98 13.52 2.15
N ILE A 87 15.68 12.24 2.46
CA ILE A 87 14.36 11.82 2.95
C ILE A 87 14.09 12.46 4.32
N ILE A 88 15.06 12.37 5.24
CA ILE A 88 14.94 12.94 6.58
C ILE A 88 14.71 14.45 6.50
N ASP A 89 15.54 15.16 5.74
CA ASP A 89 15.44 16.60 5.55
C ASP A 89 14.13 16.99 4.88
N GLY A 90 13.69 16.21 3.90
CA GLY A 90 12.40 16.39 3.25
C GLY A 90 11.24 16.29 4.23
N LEU A 91 11.17 15.22 5.03
CA LEU A 91 10.12 15.02 6.03
C LEU A 91 10.14 16.13 7.09
N ARG A 92 11.33 16.49 7.60
CA ARG A 92 11.49 17.58 8.57
C ARG A 92 11.09 18.95 8.00
N SER A 93 11.37 19.21 6.73
CA SER A 93 10.97 20.46 6.07
C SER A 93 9.45 20.65 6.00
N LEU A 94 8.71 19.56 6.05
CA LEU A 94 7.24 19.52 6.09
C LEU A 94 6.69 19.52 7.54
N GLY A 95 7.55 19.61 8.55
CA GLY A 95 7.16 19.58 9.96
C GLY A 95 6.80 18.18 10.46
N LEU A 96 7.35 17.13 9.83
CA LEU A 96 7.19 15.76 10.28
C LEU A 96 8.40 15.34 11.09
N GLU A 97 8.15 14.57 12.14
CA GLU A 97 9.17 14.00 13.03
C GLU A 97 8.92 12.51 13.21
N ALA A 98 9.97 11.77 13.57
CA ALA A 98 9.80 10.36 13.91
C ALA A 98 8.82 10.20 15.07
N ASP A 99 7.84 9.30 14.92
CA ASP A 99 6.82 9.04 15.92
C ASP A 99 7.44 8.53 17.24
N ILE A 100 6.75 8.72 18.34
CA ILE A 100 7.21 8.31 19.67
C ILE A 100 6.16 7.40 20.31
N GLU A 101 6.60 6.19 20.66
CA GLU A 101 5.79 5.23 21.41
C GLU A 101 6.47 4.95 22.76
N GLY A 102 5.87 5.48 23.83
CA GLY A 102 6.54 5.52 25.13
C GLY A 102 7.83 6.34 25.06
N ASP A 103 8.97 5.73 25.38
CA ASP A 103 10.30 6.37 25.32
C ASP A 103 11.08 6.02 24.03
N ARG A 104 10.44 5.36 23.05
CA ARG A 104 11.09 4.89 21.83
C ARG A 104 10.68 5.70 20.62
N HIS A 105 11.67 6.17 19.85
CA HIS A 105 11.43 6.75 18.54
C HIS A 105 11.13 5.64 17.50
N ILE A 106 10.00 5.77 16.84
CA ILE A 106 9.56 4.89 15.74
C ILE A 106 10.05 5.48 14.42
N LYS A 107 11.30 5.16 14.08
CA LYS A 107 12.03 5.80 12.96
C LYS A 107 11.51 5.44 11.57
N TRP A 108 10.60 4.49 11.45
CA TRP A 108 9.92 4.13 10.20
C TRP A 108 8.55 4.80 10.06
N ARG A 109 8.05 5.47 11.13
CA ARG A 109 6.80 6.22 11.13
C ARG A 109 7.10 7.67 11.47
N TRP A 110 6.68 8.55 10.58
CA TRP A 110 6.86 10.00 10.69
C TRP A 110 5.52 10.67 10.81
N VAL A 111 5.36 11.53 11.80
CA VAL A 111 4.09 12.17 12.13
C VAL A 111 4.26 13.67 12.32
N GLY A 112 3.22 14.41 12.03
CA GLY A 112 3.21 15.85 12.22
C GLY A 112 1.94 16.51 11.72
N ARG A 113 2.01 17.79 11.46
CA ARG A 113 0.91 18.57 10.87
C ARG A 113 1.44 19.29 9.63
N HIS A 114 0.83 19.00 8.51
CA HIS A 114 1.08 19.70 7.26
C HIS A 114 -0.25 20.23 6.71
N ARG A 115 -0.29 21.51 6.28
CA ARG A 115 -1.51 22.16 5.78
C ARG A 115 -2.72 22.02 6.72
N ASN A 116 -2.48 22.13 8.03
CA ASN A 116 -3.47 21.96 9.09
C ASN A 116 -4.09 20.56 9.23
N ALA A 117 -3.62 19.57 8.47
CA ALA A 117 -3.99 18.17 8.63
C ALA A 117 -2.93 17.42 9.45
N ARG A 118 -3.36 16.44 10.23
CA ARG A 118 -2.45 15.44 10.76
C ARG A 118 -1.98 14.58 9.59
N VAL A 119 -0.67 14.36 9.51
CA VAL A 119 -0.04 13.54 8.49
C VAL A 119 0.73 12.43 9.18
N GLN A 120 0.62 11.23 8.66
CA GLN A 120 1.47 10.11 9.00
C GLN A 120 2.06 9.56 7.72
N VAL A 121 3.37 9.37 7.72
CA VAL A 121 4.11 8.73 6.63
C VAL A 121 4.79 7.49 7.21
N GLU A 122 4.51 6.34 6.62
CA GLU A 122 5.17 5.08 6.97
C GLU A 122 6.15 4.68 5.87
N LEU A 123 7.38 4.39 6.27
CA LEU A 123 8.43 3.96 5.35
C LEU A 123 8.52 2.44 5.39
N LEU A 124 8.34 1.82 4.23
CA LEU A 124 8.37 0.38 4.04
C LEU A 124 9.55 -0.01 3.15
N CYS A 125 10.02 -1.24 3.28
CA CYS A 125 11.09 -1.79 2.43
C CYS A 125 10.89 -3.29 2.22
N PRO A 126 11.58 -3.89 1.22
CA PRO A 126 11.58 -5.34 1.07
C PRO A 126 12.17 -6.04 2.30
N VAL A 127 11.66 -7.22 2.62
CA VAL A 127 12.35 -8.14 3.53
C VAL A 127 13.69 -8.50 2.91
N ARG A 128 14.78 -8.34 3.68
CA ARG A 128 16.10 -8.76 3.23
C ARG A 128 16.12 -10.28 3.04
N THR A 129 16.66 -10.70 1.92
CA THR A 129 16.94 -12.12 1.68
C THR A 129 18.45 -12.37 1.67
N ARG A 130 18.88 -13.39 2.38
CA ARG A 130 20.24 -13.92 2.27
C ARG A 130 20.19 -15.30 1.63
N GLY A 131 20.77 -15.40 0.44
CA GLY A 131 20.73 -16.66 -0.32
C GLY A 131 19.32 -17.15 -0.65
N GLY A 132 18.38 -16.22 -0.95
CA GLY A 132 16.98 -16.55 -1.29
C GLY A 132 16.08 -16.90 -0.09
N ARG A 133 16.58 -16.73 1.15
CA ARG A 133 15.76 -16.88 2.36
C ARG A 133 15.56 -15.54 3.05
N PRO A 134 14.36 -15.22 3.57
CA PRO A 134 14.15 -14.03 4.36
C PRO A 134 15.13 -13.98 5.53
N GLU A 135 15.89 -12.88 5.66
CA GLU A 135 16.68 -12.59 6.87
C GLU A 135 15.76 -11.90 7.88
N GLY A 136 15.32 -12.65 8.84
CA GLY A 136 14.55 -12.16 9.96
C GLY A 136 13.93 -13.32 10.72
N PRO A 137 13.62 -13.13 11.99
CA PRO A 137 12.93 -14.16 12.73
C PRO A 137 11.57 -14.42 12.03
N ALA A 138 11.19 -15.66 11.91
CA ALA A 138 9.81 -16.07 11.67
C ALA A 138 8.98 -15.69 12.92
N SER A 139 8.89 -14.40 13.21
CA SER A 139 8.19 -13.87 14.37
C SER A 139 7.10 -12.94 13.86
N ASP A 140 5.98 -12.91 14.57
CA ASP A 140 4.86 -12.00 14.34
C ASP A 140 5.23 -10.51 14.51
N THR A 141 6.48 -10.23 14.85
CA THR A 141 7.00 -8.89 15.00
C THR A 141 7.61 -8.43 13.67
N PRO A 142 7.11 -7.34 13.10
CA PRO A 142 7.66 -6.79 11.87
C PRO A 142 9.15 -6.51 12.00
N ALA A 143 9.94 -6.94 11.03
CA ALA A 143 11.37 -6.64 11.00
C ALA A 143 11.56 -5.15 10.64
N ILE A 144 12.39 -4.45 11.40
CA ILE A 144 12.74 -3.05 11.17
C ILE A 144 14.13 -3.02 10.57
N ALA A 145 14.25 -2.46 9.37
CA ALA A 145 15.53 -2.22 8.72
C ALA A 145 16.00 -0.79 9.03
N ASN A 146 17.15 -0.65 9.72
CA ASN A 146 17.81 0.65 9.83
C ASN A 146 18.36 1.03 8.45
N MET A 147 18.14 2.26 8.05
CA MET A 147 18.52 2.78 6.74
C MET A 147 19.48 3.97 6.94
N GLY A 148 20.49 4.01 6.08
CA GLY A 148 21.50 5.06 6.13
C GLY A 148 22.47 4.97 7.33
N PRO A 149 23.61 5.69 7.23
CA PRO A 149 24.66 5.65 8.23
C PRO A 149 24.33 6.38 9.53
N SER A 150 23.42 7.37 9.49
CA SER A 150 23.01 8.14 10.67
C SER A 150 22.21 7.32 11.67
N GLY A 151 21.55 6.25 11.20
CA GLY A 151 20.59 5.49 12.00
C GLY A 151 19.37 6.30 12.47
N GLU A 152 19.11 7.46 11.86
CA GLU A 152 17.96 8.31 12.18
C GLU A 152 16.68 7.88 11.45
N ILE A 153 16.80 7.09 10.38
CA ILE A 153 15.71 6.59 9.58
C ILE A 153 15.70 5.07 9.58
N ALA A 154 14.52 4.50 9.56
CA ALA A 154 14.29 3.07 9.40
C ALA A 154 13.11 2.85 8.46
N ALA A 155 12.96 1.63 7.96
CA ALA A 155 11.78 1.18 7.23
C ALA A 155 11.27 -0.14 7.80
N LEU A 156 9.97 -0.34 7.72
CA LEU A 156 9.32 -1.59 8.09
C LEU A 156 9.47 -2.58 6.94
N ALA A 157 10.09 -3.71 7.20
CA ALA A 157 10.24 -4.76 6.20
C ALA A 157 8.90 -5.47 5.97
N VAL A 158 8.43 -5.49 4.72
CA VAL A 158 7.16 -6.10 4.33
C VAL A 158 7.39 -7.27 3.37
N GLY A 159 6.62 -8.34 3.54
CA GLY A 159 6.59 -9.47 2.62
C GLY A 159 6.21 -8.98 1.21
N PHE A 160 6.76 -9.60 0.19
CA PHE A 160 6.51 -9.25 -1.23
C PHE A 160 6.90 -7.82 -1.63
N GLY A 161 7.53 -7.03 -0.73
CA GLY A 161 8.00 -5.68 -1.05
C GLY A 161 8.99 -5.65 -2.22
N HIS A 162 9.75 -6.72 -2.46
CA HIS A 162 10.69 -6.83 -3.57
C HIS A 162 10.00 -6.87 -4.95
N LEU A 163 8.70 -7.17 -5.02
CA LEU A 163 7.92 -7.13 -6.26
C LEU A 163 7.58 -5.70 -6.70
N VAL A 164 7.53 -4.75 -5.76
CA VAL A 164 7.10 -3.37 -6.04
C VAL A 164 7.97 -2.67 -7.08
N PRO A 165 9.32 -2.72 -7.04
CA PRO A 165 10.16 -2.07 -8.04
C PRO A 165 9.94 -2.55 -9.47
N GLU A 166 9.60 -3.83 -9.63
CA GLU A 166 9.38 -4.47 -10.92
C GLU A 166 8.00 -4.14 -11.51
N ASP A 167 7.04 -3.70 -10.66
CA ASP A 167 5.65 -3.42 -11.02
C ASP A 167 5.24 -1.97 -10.64
N THR A 168 6.19 -1.03 -10.64
CA THR A 168 5.88 0.38 -10.37
C THR A 168 5.32 1.06 -11.60
N ILE A 169 4.20 1.75 -11.45
CA ILE A 169 3.54 2.54 -12.48
C ILE A 169 3.52 4.04 -12.10
N ALA A 170 3.43 4.91 -13.11
CA ALA A 170 3.22 6.34 -12.88
C ALA A 170 1.75 6.69 -13.11
N VAL A 171 1.12 7.33 -12.12
CA VAL A 171 -0.26 7.79 -12.21
C VAL A 171 -0.30 9.30 -12.09
N GLU A 172 -0.82 9.97 -13.13
CA GLU A 172 -0.95 11.42 -13.15
C GLU A 172 -2.23 11.87 -12.45
N ARG A 173 -2.11 12.84 -11.55
CA ARG A 173 -3.25 13.49 -10.89
C ARG A 173 -3.01 14.99 -10.76
N ARG A 174 -4.10 15.74 -10.91
CA ARG A 174 -4.10 17.16 -10.54
C ARG A 174 -4.36 17.27 -9.05
N VAL A 175 -3.48 17.95 -8.34
CA VAL A 175 -3.53 18.06 -6.88
C VAL A 175 -3.29 19.48 -6.43
N GLU A 176 -3.89 19.85 -5.30
CA GLU A 176 -3.59 21.07 -4.59
C GLU A 176 -2.48 20.81 -3.56
N THR A 177 -1.36 21.48 -3.73
CA THR A 177 -0.18 21.41 -2.85
C THR A 177 -0.02 22.67 -2.03
N ALA A 178 0.96 22.70 -1.12
CA ALA A 178 1.35 23.91 -0.41
C ALA A 178 1.80 25.05 -1.36
N SER A 179 2.28 24.71 -2.55
CA SER A 179 2.72 25.66 -3.59
C SER A 179 1.63 26.01 -4.60
N GLY A 180 0.41 25.52 -4.44
CA GLY A 180 -0.71 25.70 -5.36
C GLY A 180 -1.05 24.43 -6.15
N ASN A 181 -1.93 24.60 -7.15
CA ASN A 181 -2.37 23.48 -8.00
C ASN A 181 -1.28 23.07 -8.97
N LEU A 182 -1.02 21.77 -9.05
CA LEU A 182 -0.11 21.20 -10.03
C LEU A 182 -0.60 19.83 -10.50
N THR A 183 -0.12 19.41 -11.66
CA THR A 183 -0.23 18.02 -12.12
C THR A 183 1.01 17.28 -11.68
N TYR A 184 0.83 16.17 -10.94
CA TYR A 184 1.90 15.39 -10.39
C TYR A 184 1.79 13.92 -10.85
N GLN A 185 2.94 13.32 -11.18
CA GLN A 185 3.03 11.90 -11.48
C GLN A 185 3.45 11.14 -10.23
N PHE A 186 2.50 10.38 -9.67
CA PHE A 186 2.73 9.56 -8.49
C PHE A 186 3.34 8.23 -8.89
N PRO A 187 4.51 7.87 -8.34
CA PRO A 187 5.00 6.50 -8.43
C PRO A 187 4.13 5.60 -7.54
N LEU A 188 3.53 4.58 -8.12
CA LEU A 188 2.56 3.74 -7.46
C LEU A 188 2.91 2.27 -7.66
N ALA A 189 2.75 1.44 -6.64
CA ALA A 189 2.76 0.01 -6.84
C ALA A 189 1.69 -0.38 -7.85
N GLY A 190 2.05 -1.16 -8.84
CA GLY A 190 1.10 -1.71 -9.80
C GLY A 190 0.14 -2.67 -9.12
N LEU A 191 -0.96 -2.99 -9.81
CA LEU A 191 -2.02 -3.79 -9.21
C LEU A 191 -1.54 -5.19 -8.78
N ALA A 192 -0.63 -5.81 -9.54
CA ALA A 192 -0.12 -7.15 -9.24
C ALA A 192 0.68 -7.17 -7.93
N SER A 193 1.70 -6.33 -7.80
CA SER A 193 2.51 -6.23 -6.58
C SER A 193 1.69 -5.74 -5.39
N TRP A 194 0.76 -4.79 -5.59
CA TRP A 194 -0.11 -4.30 -4.53
C TRP A 194 -1.05 -5.39 -3.99
N LEU A 195 -1.64 -6.23 -4.86
CA LEU A 195 -2.46 -7.37 -4.42
C LEU A 195 -1.65 -8.37 -3.61
N CYS A 196 -0.39 -8.63 -3.95
CA CYS A 196 0.49 -9.47 -3.15
C CYS A 196 0.72 -8.89 -1.75
N LEU A 197 1.00 -7.58 -1.65
CA LEU A 197 1.14 -6.89 -0.37
C LEU A 197 -0.14 -6.96 0.47
N LYS A 198 -1.31 -6.77 -0.15
CA LYS A 198 -2.61 -6.83 0.54
C LYS A 198 -2.96 -8.24 0.98
N SER A 199 -2.67 -9.25 0.15
CA SER A 199 -2.87 -10.65 0.52
C SER A 199 -2.02 -11.03 1.74
N ASP A 200 -0.74 -10.65 1.78
CA ASP A 200 0.12 -10.85 2.96
C ASP A 200 -0.43 -10.11 4.20
N ALA A 201 -0.93 -8.89 4.02
CA ALA A 201 -1.51 -8.09 5.09
C ALA A 201 -2.79 -8.69 5.68
N ILE A 202 -3.71 -9.19 4.86
CA ILE A 202 -4.95 -9.86 5.28
C ILE A 202 -4.64 -11.04 6.22
N MET A 203 -3.56 -11.80 5.93
CA MET A 203 -3.18 -12.95 6.74
C MET A 203 -2.44 -12.58 8.03
N ARG A 204 -1.65 -11.50 8.01
CA ARG A 204 -0.77 -11.16 9.12
C ARG A 204 -1.34 -10.12 10.08
N ARG A 205 -2.30 -9.34 9.62
CA ARG A 205 -2.87 -8.23 10.39
C ARG A 205 -4.36 -8.42 10.53
N ASP A 206 -4.87 -8.25 11.73
CA ASP A 206 -6.32 -8.21 11.97
C ASP A 206 -6.86 -6.80 11.66
N LYS A 207 -6.68 -6.36 10.39
CA LYS A 207 -7.18 -5.09 9.89
C LYS A 207 -8.21 -5.32 8.79
N ALA A 208 -9.47 -5.24 9.13
CA ALA A 208 -10.61 -5.42 8.23
C ALA A 208 -10.54 -4.56 6.96
N LYS A 209 -9.88 -3.39 7.02
CA LYS A 209 -9.69 -2.50 5.88
C LYS A 209 -8.88 -3.11 4.73
N ASP A 210 -7.95 -4.05 5.00
CA ASP A 210 -7.12 -4.62 3.93
C ASP A 210 -7.99 -5.43 2.94
N ALA A 211 -8.96 -6.18 3.42
CA ALA A 211 -9.93 -6.88 2.57
C ALA A 211 -10.88 -5.91 1.84
N TYR A 212 -11.30 -4.82 2.52
CA TYR A 212 -12.09 -3.77 1.89
C TYR A 212 -11.35 -3.13 0.72
N ASP A 213 -10.09 -2.74 0.91
CA ASP A 213 -9.27 -2.13 -0.12
C ASP A 213 -9.19 -3.03 -1.37
N VAL A 214 -9.02 -4.35 -1.19
CA VAL A 214 -8.96 -5.32 -2.30
C VAL A 214 -10.29 -5.39 -3.02
N VAL A 215 -11.40 -5.66 -2.31
CA VAL A 215 -12.71 -5.84 -2.93
C VAL A 215 -13.16 -4.55 -3.64
N TRP A 216 -13.03 -3.41 -2.96
CA TRP A 216 -13.40 -2.12 -3.55
C TRP A 216 -12.60 -1.84 -4.84
N THR A 217 -11.30 -2.13 -4.84
CA THR A 217 -10.45 -1.90 -6.02
C THR A 217 -10.87 -2.78 -7.20
N LEU A 218 -11.16 -4.05 -6.93
CA LEU A 218 -11.61 -4.98 -7.97
C LEU A 218 -12.99 -4.60 -8.51
N ASP A 219 -13.92 -4.17 -7.66
CA ASP A 219 -15.23 -3.67 -8.08
C ASP A 219 -15.11 -2.41 -8.93
N ALA A 220 -14.35 -1.43 -8.45
CA ALA A 220 -14.23 -0.14 -9.10
C ALA A 220 -13.49 -0.21 -10.45
N LEU A 221 -12.53 -1.11 -10.60
CA LEU A 221 -11.88 -1.38 -11.88
C LEU A 221 -12.72 -2.30 -12.78
N GLY A 222 -13.59 -3.12 -12.19
CA GLY A 222 -14.22 -4.27 -12.80
C GLY A 222 -13.25 -5.48 -12.83
N PRO A 223 -13.69 -6.68 -12.38
CA PRO A 223 -12.83 -7.86 -12.23
C PRO A 223 -12.05 -8.24 -13.50
N ALA A 224 -12.68 -8.14 -14.67
CA ALA A 224 -12.04 -8.42 -15.96
C ALA A 224 -10.93 -7.40 -16.29
N ALA A 225 -11.18 -6.10 -16.11
CA ALA A 225 -10.18 -5.08 -16.38
C ALA A 225 -9.04 -5.10 -15.33
N ALA A 226 -9.35 -5.45 -14.08
CA ALA A 226 -8.34 -5.68 -13.05
C ALA A 226 -7.42 -6.85 -13.44
N SER A 227 -7.98 -7.96 -13.93
CA SER A 227 -7.19 -9.10 -14.39
C SER A 227 -6.34 -8.78 -15.63
N ASP A 228 -6.82 -7.92 -16.55
CA ASP A 228 -6.00 -7.44 -17.67
C ASP A 228 -4.80 -6.63 -17.19
N ARG A 229 -4.97 -5.78 -16.18
CA ARG A 229 -3.87 -5.03 -15.58
C ARG A 229 -2.84 -5.94 -14.92
N VAL A 230 -3.29 -6.96 -14.18
CA VAL A 230 -2.38 -7.95 -13.58
C VAL A 230 -1.64 -8.74 -14.65
N ALA A 231 -2.34 -9.24 -15.67
CA ALA A 231 -1.74 -10.00 -16.76
C ALA A 231 -0.73 -9.17 -17.58
N SER A 232 -0.88 -7.84 -17.60
CA SER A 232 0.04 -6.92 -18.27
C SER A 232 1.23 -6.50 -17.38
N SER A 233 1.28 -6.94 -16.12
CA SER A 233 2.40 -6.65 -15.23
C SER A 233 3.68 -7.34 -15.71
N PRO A 234 4.84 -6.66 -15.63
CA PRO A 234 6.14 -7.30 -15.90
C PRO A 234 6.40 -8.54 -15.03
N LEU A 235 5.79 -8.61 -13.84
CA LEU A 235 5.93 -9.75 -12.93
C LEU A 235 5.43 -11.07 -13.53
N VAL A 236 4.44 -11.05 -14.43
CA VAL A 236 3.85 -12.26 -15.02
C VAL A 236 4.86 -13.03 -15.91
N ALA A 237 5.77 -12.31 -16.54
CA ALA A 237 6.79 -12.90 -17.43
C ALA A 237 8.21 -12.87 -16.84
N GLY A 238 8.38 -12.32 -15.63
CA GLY A 238 9.66 -12.15 -14.95
C GLY A 238 10.05 -13.35 -14.08
N ASP A 239 11.19 -13.21 -13.40
CA ASP A 239 11.71 -14.22 -12.47
C ASP A 239 10.78 -14.42 -11.24
N SER A 240 9.94 -13.43 -10.95
CA SER A 240 8.98 -13.42 -9.84
C SER A 240 7.62 -14.03 -10.19
N ALA A 241 7.42 -14.56 -11.42
CA ALA A 241 6.11 -15.04 -11.89
C ALA A 241 5.50 -16.14 -10.99
N GLY A 242 6.30 -17.12 -10.59
CA GLY A 242 5.81 -18.20 -9.72
C GLY A 242 5.44 -17.71 -8.31
N GLU A 243 6.09 -16.67 -7.81
CA GLU A 243 5.77 -16.07 -6.52
C GLU A 243 4.48 -15.24 -6.61
N LEU A 244 4.30 -14.48 -7.70
CA LEU A 244 3.07 -13.77 -8.01
C LEU A 244 1.88 -14.73 -8.09
N GLU A 245 2.01 -15.80 -8.92
CA GLU A 245 0.99 -16.84 -9.09
C GLU A 245 0.57 -17.46 -7.74
N ALA A 246 1.57 -17.88 -6.94
CA ALA A 246 1.32 -18.48 -5.63
C ALA A 246 0.57 -17.53 -4.69
N GLN A 247 0.94 -16.25 -4.66
CA GLN A 247 0.32 -15.26 -3.78
C GLN A 247 -1.08 -14.86 -4.24
N LEU A 248 -1.31 -14.73 -5.54
CA LEU A 248 -2.65 -14.51 -6.09
C LEU A 248 -3.55 -15.74 -5.86
N THR A 249 -3.02 -16.94 -6.01
CA THR A 249 -3.74 -18.17 -5.69
C THR A 249 -4.13 -18.21 -4.21
N LEU A 250 -3.22 -17.85 -3.29
CA LEU A 250 -3.53 -17.74 -1.87
C LEU A 250 -4.67 -16.74 -1.61
N LEU A 251 -4.61 -15.57 -2.24
CA LEU A 251 -5.68 -14.57 -2.14
C LEU A 251 -7.04 -15.15 -2.54
N VAL A 252 -7.13 -15.73 -3.74
CA VAL A 252 -8.44 -16.13 -4.30
C VAL A 252 -8.93 -17.47 -3.78
N ALA A 253 -8.06 -18.48 -3.58
CA ALA A 253 -8.42 -19.84 -3.24
C ALA A 253 -8.45 -20.13 -1.73
N ASP A 254 -7.77 -19.33 -0.91
CA ASP A 254 -7.74 -19.51 0.55
C ASP A 254 -8.43 -18.37 1.28
N GLN A 255 -8.04 -17.12 1.01
CA GLN A 255 -8.56 -15.97 1.74
C GLN A 255 -10.00 -15.62 1.36
N PHE A 256 -10.39 -15.87 0.11
CA PHE A 256 -11.75 -15.66 -0.41
C PHE A 256 -12.37 -16.95 -0.93
N ARG A 257 -12.07 -18.10 -0.32
CA ARG A 257 -12.57 -19.42 -0.76
C ARG A 257 -14.09 -19.55 -0.64
N ASP A 258 -14.63 -19.06 0.46
CA ASP A 258 -16.05 -19.12 0.79
C ASP A 258 -16.48 -17.91 1.64
N ILE A 259 -17.79 -17.78 1.93
CA ILE A 259 -18.35 -16.61 2.65
C ILE A 259 -17.85 -16.47 4.10
N ASP A 260 -17.31 -17.53 4.69
CA ASP A 260 -16.82 -17.55 6.07
C ASP A 260 -15.29 -17.44 6.13
N SER A 261 -14.63 -17.37 4.98
CA SER A 261 -13.19 -17.13 4.87
C SER A 261 -12.81 -15.75 5.38
N VAL A 262 -11.52 -15.55 5.68
CA VAL A 262 -11.01 -14.32 6.30
C VAL A 262 -11.33 -13.06 5.50
N GLY A 263 -11.20 -13.10 4.19
CA GLY A 263 -11.42 -11.95 3.31
C GLY A 263 -12.86 -11.43 3.35
N PRO A 264 -13.88 -12.24 2.99
CA PRO A 264 -15.28 -11.80 3.08
C PRO A 264 -15.69 -11.39 4.50
N THR A 265 -15.17 -12.08 5.53
CA THR A 265 -15.47 -11.74 6.92
C THR A 265 -14.91 -10.37 7.30
N GLN A 266 -13.65 -10.09 6.98
CA GLN A 266 -13.03 -8.78 7.21
C GLN A 266 -13.71 -7.67 6.39
N TYR A 267 -14.06 -7.93 5.12
CA TYR A 267 -14.78 -6.96 4.29
C TYR A 267 -16.11 -6.53 4.93
N ALA A 268 -16.94 -7.50 5.32
CA ALA A 268 -18.21 -7.22 6.00
C ALA A 268 -18.01 -6.53 7.35
N ALA A 269 -16.99 -6.93 8.12
CA ALA A 269 -16.66 -6.31 9.40
C ALA A 269 -16.27 -4.84 9.24
N PHE A 270 -15.60 -4.49 8.14
CA PHE A 270 -15.25 -3.10 7.83
C PHE A 270 -16.49 -2.25 7.52
N LEU A 271 -17.40 -2.73 6.71
CA LEU A 271 -18.58 -1.96 6.26
C LEU A 271 -19.66 -1.83 7.33
N GLU A 272 -20.01 -2.92 8.03
CA GLU A 272 -21.18 -2.97 8.90
C GLU A 272 -20.89 -3.34 10.35
N GLY A 273 -19.64 -3.50 10.72
CA GLY A 273 -19.29 -3.98 12.06
C GLY A 273 -19.57 -5.48 12.26
N GLY A 274 -19.67 -6.27 11.18
CA GLY A 274 -19.49 -7.71 11.23
C GLY A 274 -20.69 -8.62 10.91
N ALA A 275 -21.86 -8.10 10.55
CA ALA A 275 -23.07 -8.94 10.43
C ALA A 275 -23.57 -9.20 8.99
N GLY A 276 -22.98 -8.60 7.97
CA GLY A 276 -23.52 -8.57 6.62
C GLY A 276 -23.26 -9.84 5.81
N GLU A 277 -24.20 -10.78 5.73
CA GLU A 277 -24.09 -11.91 4.79
C GLU A 277 -24.09 -11.42 3.32
N GLY A 278 -24.84 -10.35 3.03
CA GLY A 278 -24.87 -9.71 1.71
C GLY A 278 -23.49 -9.21 1.28
N GLU A 279 -22.80 -8.50 2.17
CA GLU A 279 -21.45 -7.97 1.96
C GLU A 279 -20.43 -9.09 1.79
N ARG A 280 -20.53 -10.16 2.58
CA ARG A 280 -19.66 -11.34 2.42
C ARG A 280 -19.86 -12.03 1.08
N ARG A 281 -21.13 -12.18 0.63
CA ARG A 281 -21.45 -12.75 -0.69
C ARG A 281 -20.95 -11.86 -1.82
N HIS A 282 -21.08 -10.54 -1.66
CA HIS A 282 -20.56 -9.57 -2.63
C HIS A 282 -19.04 -9.69 -2.77
N ALA A 283 -18.31 -9.64 -1.65
CA ALA A 283 -16.85 -9.77 -1.64
C ALA A 283 -16.38 -11.07 -2.30
N LEU A 284 -17.02 -12.19 -1.94
CA LEU A 284 -16.73 -13.50 -2.54
C LEU A 284 -17.01 -13.50 -4.05
N GLY A 285 -18.13 -12.93 -4.47
CA GLY A 285 -18.52 -12.84 -5.88
C GLY A 285 -17.50 -12.05 -6.71
N THR A 286 -17.15 -10.86 -6.26
CA THR A 286 -16.15 -9.99 -6.91
C THR A 286 -14.80 -10.68 -7.09
N VAL A 287 -14.27 -11.29 -6.00
CA VAL A 287 -12.96 -11.97 -6.06
C VAL A 287 -13.04 -13.25 -6.89
N SER A 288 -14.16 -13.97 -6.86
CA SER A 288 -14.36 -15.18 -7.70
C SER A 288 -14.40 -14.83 -9.21
N GLU A 289 -15.04 -13.71 -9.58
CA GLU A 289 -15.01 -13.23 -10.98
C GLU A 289 -13.60 -12.83 -11.40
N PHE A 290 -12.87 -12.16 -10.52
CA PHE A 290 -11.46 -11.80 -10.77
C PHE A 290 -10.60 -13.07 -10.93
N ALA A 291 -10.74 -14.07 -10.05
CA ALA A 291 -10.04 -15.34 -10.12
C ALA A 291 -10.28 -16.06 -11.47
N ARG A 292 -11.55 -16.15 -11.89
CA ARG A 292 -11.90 -16.72 -13.19
C ARG A 292 -11.23 -15.98 -14.34
N ALA A 293 -11.25 -14.65 -14.29
CA ALA A 293 -10.63 -13.83 -15.31
C ALA A 293 -9.10 -13.96 -15.34
N LEU A 294 -8.43 -14.15 -14.20
CA LEU A 294 -6.99 -14.44 -14.12
C LEU A 294 -6.66 -15.81 -14.73
N ALA A 295 -7.47 -16.83 -14.43
CA ALA A 295 -7.30 -18.17 -15.00
C ALA A 295 -7.48 -18.18 -16.53
N GLU A 296 -8.46 -17.45 -17.06
CA GLU A 296 -8.65 -17.28 -18.51
C GLU A 296 -7.44 -16.63 -19.20
N ARG A 297 -6.63 -15.88 -18.47
CA ARG A 297 -5.39 -15.23 -18.95
C ARG A 297 -4.12 -16.03 -18.66
N GLY A 298 -4.25 -17.17 -17.98
CA GLY A 298 -3.13 -18.03 -17.62
C GLY A 298 -2.18 -17.42 -16.58
N VAL A 299 -2.70 -16.57 -15.68
CA VAL A 299 -1.91 -15.96 -14.60
C VAL A 299 -1.91 -16.86 -13.36
N ILE A 300 -3.02 -17.57 -13.12
CA ILE A 300 -3.20 -18.57 -12.03
C ILE A 300 -3.84 -19.84 -12.57
#